data_d03016f3fc28848d236579c32e70574f
#
_entry.id   d03016f3fc28848d236579c32e70574f
#
_cell.length_a   1.000
_cell.length_b   1.000
_cell.length_c   1.000
_cell.angle_alpha   90.00
_cell.angle_beta   90.00
_cell.angle_gamma   90.00
#
_symmetry.space_group_name_H-M   'P 1'
#
loop_
_entity.id
_entity.type
_entity.pdbx_description
1 polymer ?
#
loop_
_entity_poly.entity_id
_entity_poly.type
_entity_poly.pdbx_seq_one_letter_code
_entity_poly.pdbx_strand_id
1 'polypeptide(L)'
;MKIPVACIAFLTITCCFGQPVKKANTVAFISKPATAKINQLFSEFDRKNSPGFAVGIIKGSQVLYTKGYGSANLDYEIPVTPQSAFDLASVSKQFTAAAIALLIIEGKLSLETPASQFIPALAKYKDTIRIKHLIYNTSGITDYYKLPRPDGKSWITFNYFDIDYCIRVSLSQNSLAFKPEDKWDYCNVNYMLLTKIVEKLSGQSFSTFCRQRIFQPLGMTNTLVNDDVTEIIPNRVTPYNKRTAEYITAYKKEGITIKSTGEWLQHPRNSPHYGGSGVVSTVNDLLTWSRNFFTQKWGGQAFYDLMHATPHFKNGRDNQAFGLYFGQYKNRPFVAWDGGDFGISTQLIRFTDKQVAIAVLSNLGTGEAYKKANAIADILIKEGIL
;
A
#
# COMPACT_ATOMS: atom_id res chain seq x y z
N MET A 1 23.68 -56.81 71.81
CA MET A 1 22.25 -56.55 71.87
C MET A 1 21.90 -55.76 70.59
N LYS A 2 21.31 -56.39 69.60
CA LYS A 2 21.00 -55.81 68.26
C LYS A 2 19.51 -55.40 68.23
N ILE A 3 19.22 -54.12 67.92
CA ILE A 3 17.89 -53.61 67.75
C ILE A 3 17.60 -53.57 66.26
N PRO A 4 16.46 -54.08 65.74
CA PRO A 4 16.16 -54.09 64.33
C PRO A 4 15.51 -52.71 63.93
N VAL A 5 15.96 -52.24 62.79
CA VAL A 5 15.43 -51.05 62.12
C VAL A 5 14.23 -51.48 61.25
N ALA A 6 13.06 -50.92 61.47
CA ALA A 6 11.87 -51.11 60.66
C ALA A 6 11.93 -50.20 59.45
N CYS A 7 11.88 -50.74 58.23
CA CYS A 7 11.70 -50.00 57.00
C CYS A 7 10.23 -49.63 56.80
N ILE A 8 9.93 -48.34 56.82
CA ILE A 8 8.62 -47.79 56.41
C ILE A 8 8.73 -47.46 54.92
N ALA A 9 7.98 -48.19 54.07
CA ALA A 9 7.86 -47.91 52.66
C ALA A 9 6.84 -46.75 52.45
N PHE A 10 7.29 -45.62 51.93
CA PHE A 10 6.42 -44.58 51.46
C PHE A 10 5.99 -44.87 50.03
N LEU A 11 4.68 -45.09 49.84
CA LEU A 11 4.04 -45.17 48.53
C LEU A 11 3.88 -43.71 48.00
N THR A 12 4.69 -43.32 47.02
CA THR A 12 4.49 -42.08 46.30
C THR A 12 3.47 -42.26 45.17
N ILE A 13 2.28 -41.73 45.34
CA ILE A 13 1.29 -41.64 44.26
C ILE A 13 1.74 -40.55 43.29
N THR A 14 2.26 -40.95 42.13
CA THR A 14 2.61 -40.01 41.05
C THR A 14 1.31 -39.62 40.29
N CYS A 15 0.75 -38.46 40.60
CA CYS A 15 -0.30 -37.86 39.75
C CYS A 15 0.32 -37.46 38.40
N CYS A 16 0.01 -38.23 37.36
CA CYS A 16 0.27 -37.82 35.98
C CYS A 16 -0.65 -36.63 35.62
N PHE A 17 -0.16 -35.41 35.76
CA PHE A 17 -0.76 -34.29 35.12
C PHE A 17 -0.59 -34.44 33.60
N GLY A 18 -1.68 -34.70 32.90
CA GLY A 18 -1.71 -34.71 31.45
C GLY A 18 -1.24 -33.37 30.91
N GLN A 19 -0.13 -33.34 30.17
CA GLN A 19 0.30 -32.14 29.45
C GLN A 19 -0.79 -31.75 28.47
N PRO A 20 -1.08 -30.44 28.33
CA PRO A 20 -2.04 -29.96 27.32
C PRO A 20 -1.50 -30.36 25.95
N VAL A 21 -2.28 -31.14 25.22
CA VAL A 21 -2.01 -31.50 23.82
C VAL A 21 -1.87 -30.20 23.06
N LYS A 22 -0.64 -29.88 22.63
CA LYS A 22 -0.40 -28.78 21.68
C LYS A 22 -1.27 -29.06 20.47
N LYS A 23 -2.30 -28.21 20.23
CA LYS A 23 -3.06 -28.25 18.97
C LYS A 23 -2.06 -28.28 17.83
N ALA A 24 -2.06 -29.34 17.05
CA ALA A 24 -1.27 -29.44 15.84
C ALA A 24 -1.61 -28.19 14.99
N ASN A 25 -0.60 -27.39 14.68
CA ASN A 25 -0.75 -26.29 13.73
C ASN A 25 -1.09 -26.93 12.38
N THR A 26 -2.36 -27.02 12.05
CA THR A 26 -2.82 -27.42 10.73
C THR A 26 -2.27 -26.38 9.74
N VAL A 27 -1.35 -26.83 8.88
CA VAL A 27 -0.83 -26.01 7.79
C VAL A 27 -2.01 -25.60 6.92
N ALA A 28 -2.30 -24.31 6.84
CA ALA A 28 -3.37 -23.81 5.99
C ALA A 28 -2.97 -24.01 4.53
N PHE A 29 -3.90 -24.47 3.71
CA PHE A 29 -3.70 -24.56 2.26
C PHE A 29 -4.99 -24.17 1.54
N ILE A 30 -4.85 -23.65 0.32
CA ILE A 30 -6.00 -23.40 -0.56
C ILE A 30 -6.27 -24.68 -1.34
N SER A 31 -7.48 -25.20 -1.26
CA SER A 31 -7.88 -26.41 -1.97
C SER A 31 -7.75 -26.27 -3.49
N LYS A 32 -7.57 -27.38 -4.22
CA LYS A 32 -7.55 -27.36 -5.69
C LYS A 32 -8.81 -26.72 -6.30
N PRO A 33 -10.05 -27.03 -5.82
CA PRO A 33 -11.25 -26.34 -6.31
C PRO A 33 -11.25 -24.84 -6.04
N ALA A 34 -10.78 -24.37 -4.87
CA ALA A 34 -10.69 -22.94 -4.55
C ALA A 34 -9.61 -22.26 -5.41
N THR A 35 -8.48 -22.91 -5.64
CA THR A 35 -7.44 -22.45 -6.57
C THR A 35 -8.00 -22.28 -7.98
N ALA A 36 -8.81 -23.23 -8.47
CA ALA A 36 -9.47 -23.12 -9.77
C ALA A 36 -10.44 -21.93 -9.82
N LYS A 37 -11.21 -21.68 -8.75
CA LYS A 37 -12.10 -20.51 -8.66
C LYS A 37 -11.31 -19.19 -8.65
N ILE A 38 -10.16 -19.13 -7.97
CA ILE A 38 -9.27 -17.96 -8.02
C ILE A 38 -8.78 -17.76 -9.46
N ASN A 39 -8.29 -18.79 -10.14
CA ASN A 39 -7.87 -18.70 -11.53
C ASN A 39 -9.01 -18.19 -12.44
N GLN A 40 -10.23 -18.64 -12.22
CA GLN A 40 -11.42 -18.23 -13.00
C GLN A 40 -11.69 -16.73 -12.90
N LEU A 41 -11.36 -16.06 -11.76
CA LEU A 41 -11.52 -14.61 -11.62
C LEU A 41 -10.67 -13.81 -12.60
N PHE A 42 -9.58 -14.38 -13.10
CA PHE A 42 -8.63 -13.73 -13.98
C PHE A 42 -8.61 -14.30 -15.40
N SER A 43 -9.49 -15.26 -15.72
CA SER A 43 -9.44 -16.02 -16.99
C SER A 43 -9.57 -15.14 -18.24
N GLU A 44 -10.32 -14.05 -18.18
CA GLU A 44 -10.46 -13.10 -19.29
C GLU A 44 -9.16 -12.34 -19.62
N PHE A 45 -8.27 -12.19 -18.61
CA PHE A 45 -6.97 -11.51 -18.75
C PHE A 45 -5.80 -12.51 -18.92
N ASP A 46 -6.00 -13.81 -18.68
CA ASP A 46 -4.95 -14.83 -18.75
C ASP A 46 -4.66 -15.22 -20.21
N ARG A 47 -4.25 -14.22 -20.99
CA ARG A 47 -3.92 -14.33 -22.42
C ARG A 47 -2.78 -13.37 -22.78
N LYS A 48 -1.96 -13.72 -23.77
CA LYS A 48 -0.77 -12.96 -24.18
C LYS A 48 -1.05 -11.54 -24.68
N ASN A 49 -2.23 -11.32 -25.25
CA ASN A 49 -2.66 -10.02 -25.82
C ASN A 49 -3.51 -9.20 -24.85
N SER A 50 -3.41 -9.44 -23.55
CA SER A 50 -4.10 -8.68 -22.50
C SER A 50 -3.11 -8.19 -21.44
N PRO A 51 -3.25 -6.95 -20.93
CA PRO A 51 -2.64 -6.58 -19.66
C PRO A 51 -3.01 -7.59 -18.58
N GLY A 52 -2.26 -7.57 -17.47
CA GLY A 52 -2.36 -8.67 -16.54
C GLY A 52 -2.46 -8.27 -15.07
N PHE A 53 -2.41 -9.31 -14.24
CA PHE A 53 -2.48 -9.21 -12.79
C PHE A 53 -1.43 -10.08 -12.13
N ALA A 54 -0.86 -9.60 -11.02
CA ALA A 54 -0.15 -10.45 -10.06
C ALA A 54 -0.97 -10.55 -8.79
N VAL A 55 -1.10 -11.77 -8.26
CA VAL A 55 -1.90 -12.08 -7.07
C VAL A 55 -1.01 -12.77 -6.04
N GLY A 56 -1.12 -12.31 -4.79
CA GLY A 56 -0.45 -12.94 -3.65
C GLY A 56 -1.39 -13.10 -2.47
N ILE A 57 -1.32 -14.24 -1.78
CA ILE A 57 -2.10 -14.54 -0.57
C ILE A 57 -1.18 -15.14 0.48
N ILE A 58 -1.24 -14.60 1.70
CA ILE A 58 -0.48 -15.10 2.85
C ILE A 58 -1.41 -15.32 4.04
N LYS A 59 -1.11 -16.33 4.88
CA LYS A 59 -1.71 -16.54 6.20
C LYS A 59 -0.61 -16.68 7.25
N GLY A 60 -0.58 -15.75 8.21
CA GLY A 60 0.54 -15.64 9.14
C GLY A 60 1.87 -15.45 8.40
N SER A 61 2.79 -16.39 8.52
CA SER A 61 4.07 -16.41 7.80
C SER A 61 4.06 -17.22 6.52
N GLN A 62 2.98 -17.98 6.26
CA GLN A 62 2.91 -18.93 5.15
C GLN A 62 2.30 -18.27 3.90
N VAL A 63 3.02 -18.31 2.78
CA VAL A 63 2.47 -17.98 1.47
C VAL A 63 1.56 -19.11 1.01
N LEU A 64 0.28 -18.78 0.77
CA LEU A 64 -0.73 -19.75 0.32
C LEU A 64 -0.86 -19.76 -1.20
N TYR A 65 -0.60 -18.62 -1.84
CA TYR A 65 -0.79 -18.49 -3.28
C TYR A 65 0.03 -17.32 -3.83
N THR A 66 0.68 -17.54 -4.98
CA THR A 66 1.23 -16.47 -5.82
C THR A 66 1.13 -16.87 -7.28
N LYS A 67 0.59 -15.98 -8.12
CA LYS A 67 0.49 -16.22 -9.57
C LYS A 67 0.38 -14.91 -10.34
N GLY A 68 0.93 -14.92 -11.58
CA GLY A 68 0.71 -13.91 -12.59
C GLY A 68 -0.28 -14.38 -13.65
N TYR A 69 -1.00 -13.45 -14.26
CA TYR A 69 -1.97 -13.65 -15.34
C TYR A 69 -1.76 -12.58 -16.40
N GLY A 70 -1.89 -12.91 -17.66
CA GLY A 70 -1.73 -11.96 -18.76
C GLY A 70 -0.31 -11.47 -18.97
N SER A 71 -0.15 -10.32 -19.61
CA SER A 71 1.13 -9.78 -20.04
C SER A 71 1.57 -8.56 -19.23
N ALA A 72 2.83 -8.56 -18.81
CA ALA A 72 3.55 -7.42 -18.23
C ALA A 72 3.91 -6.39 -19.30
N ASN A 73 4.18 -6.86 -20.52
CA ASN A 73 4.45 -6.02 -21.67
C ASN A 73 3.82 -6.68 -22.91
N LEU A 74 2.97 -5.95 -23.61
CA LEU A 74 2.24 -6.46 -24.79
C LEU A 74 3.11 -6.42 -26.06
N ASP A 75 4.08 -5.48 -26.16
CA ASP A 75 4.92 -5.37 -27.35
C ASP A 75 5.88 -6.55 -27.49
N TYR A 76 6.30 -7.11 -26.35
CA TYR A 76 7.25 -8.23 -26.27
C TYR A 76 6.61 -9.52 -25.77
N GLU A 77 5.29 -9.55 -25.56
CA GLU A 77 4.55 -10.70 -25.01
C GLU A 77 5.14 -11.25 -23.69
N ILE A 78 5.73 -10.36 -22.85
CA ILE A 78 6.31 -10.78 -21.58
C ILE A 78 5.19 -11.08 -20.60
N PRO A 79 5.12 -12.29 -20.01
CA PRO A 79 4.06 -12.64 -19.08
C PRO A 79 4.22 -11.92 -17.74
N VAL A 80 3.11 -11.65 -17.06
CA VAL A 80 3.12 -11.27 -15.65
C VAL A 80 3.54 -12.46 -14.81
N THR A 81 4.42 -12.22 -13.86
CA THR A 81 4.87 -13.18 -12.86
C THR A 81 4.76 -12.59 -11.45
N PRO A 82 4.89 -13.37 -10.37
CA PRO A 82 4.97 -12.83 -9.01
C PRO A 82 6.17 -11.89 -8.77
N GLN A 83 7.17 -11.90 -9.67
CA GLN A 83 8.35 -11.03 -9.66
C GLN A 83 8.15 -9.76 -10.48
N SER A 84 7.06 -9.65 -11.23
CA SER A 84 6.75 -8.43 -11.98
C SER A 84 6.57 -7.24 -11.04
N ALA A 85 7.22 -6.12 -11.38
CA ALA A 85 7.25 -4.91 -10.56
C ALA A 85 6.19 -3.91 -11.05
N PHE A 86 5.26 -3.59 -10.16
CA PHE A 86 4.13 -2.69 -10.42
C PHE A 86 4.29 -1.40 -9.64
N ASP A 87 3.91 -0.28 -10.24
CA ASP A 87 3.63 0.92 -9.48
C ASP A 87 2.41 0.66 -8.57
N LEU A 88 2.54 1.01 -7.32
CA LEU A 88 1.52 0.75 -6.30
C LEU A 88 0.43 1.81 -6.23
N ALA A 89 0.56 2.91 -6.98
CA ALA A 89 -0.28 4.08 -6.84
C ALA A 89 -0.45 4.45 -5.36
N SER A 90 -1.67 4.67 -4.86
CA SER A 90 -1.91 5.15 -3.50
C SER A 90 -1.59 4.14 -2.39
N VAL A 91 -1.38 2.85 -2.67
CA VAL A 91 -0.84 1.90 -1.68
C VAL A 91 0.55 2.34 -1.19
N SER A 92 1.27 3.16 -1.97
CA SER A 92 2.55 3.79 -1.61
C SER A 92 2.47 4.62 -0.32
N LYS A 93 1.30 5.19 0.00
CA LYS A 93 1.08 6.03 1.20
C LYS A 93 1.45 5.33 2.50
N GLN A 94 1.32 4.01 2.56
CA GLN A 94 1.72 3.21 3.73
C GLN A 94 3.22 3.37 4.04
N PHE A 95 4.06 3.45 3.01
CA PHE A 95 5.51 3.58 3.19
C PHE A 95 5.93 5.00 3.57
N THR A 96 5.24 6.02 3.03
CA THR A 96 5.43 7.41 3.47
C THR A 96 5.04 7.59 4.92
N ALA A 97 3.89 7.04 5.31
CA ALA A 97 3.43 7.05 6.70
C ALA A 97 4.36 6.27 7.63
N ALA A 98 4.89 5.12 7.18
CA ALA A 98 5.88 4.34 7.92
C ALA A 98 7.18 5.12 8.16
N ALA A 99 7.65 5.88 7.15
CA ALA A 99 8.82 6.74 7.31
C ALA A 99 8.59 7.82 8.39
N ILE A 100 7.42 8.45 8.41
CA ILE A 100 7.04 9.41 9.46
C ILE A 100 6.91 8.71 10.81
N ALA A 101 6.32 7.51 10.88
CA ALA A 101 6.21 6.76 12.13
C ALA A 101 7.59 6.45 12.74
N LEU A 102 8.57 6.07 11.92
CA LEU A 102 9.94 5.87 12.39
C LEU A 102 10.55 7.16 13.00
N LEU A 103 10.35 8.30 12.34
CA LEU A 103 10.85 9.59 12.84
C LEU A 103 10.14 10.04 14.11
N ILE A 104 8.87 9.71 14.29
CA ILE A 104 8.13 9.95 15.55
C ILE A 104 8.72 9.10 16.68
N ILE A 105 8.97 7.82 16.44
CA ILE A 105 9.57 6.90 17.42
C ILE A 105 10.97 7.35 17.82
N GLU A 106 11.73 7.93 16.89
CA GLU A 106 13.04 8.52 17.15
C GLU A 106 12.97 9.88 17.89
N GLY A 107 11.78 10.38 18.20
CA GLY A 107 11.58 11.67 18.88
C GLY A 107 11.92 12.89 18.02
N LYS A 108 12.07 12.74 16.70
CA LYS A 108 12.43 13.85 15.79
C LYS A 108 11.25 14.76 15.46
N LEU A 109 10.03 14.26 15.59
CA LEU A 109 8.78 15.02 15.48
C LEU A 109 7.66 14.28 16.21
N SER A 110 6.51 14.93 16.33
CA SER A 110 5.28 14.33 16.85
C SER A 110 4.10 14.62 15.90
N LEU A 111 2.97 13.99 16.13
CA LEU A 111 1.74 14.28 15.41
C LEU A 111 1.29 15.74 15.57
N GLU A 112 1.60 16.36 16.70
CA GLU A 112 1.25 17.75 17.03
C GLU A 112 2.27 18.77 16.50
N THR A 113 3.41 18.34 15.97
CA THR A 113 4.44 19.23 15.43
C THR A 113 3.87 20.05 14.27
N PRO A 114 4.00 21.40 14.27
CA PRO A 114 3.62 22.23 13.14
C PRO A 114 4.46 21.90 11.90
N ALA A 115 3.78 21.57 10.79
CA ALA A 115 4.47 21.21 9.54
C ALA A 115 5.28 22.40 8.96
N SER A 116 4.91 23.63 9.31
CA SER A 116 5.62 24.87 8.91
C SER A 116 7.06 24.95 9.44
N GLN A 117 7.41 24.20 10.49
CA GLN A 117 8.81 24.09 10.97
C GLN A 117 9.73 23.48 9.90
N PHE A 118 9.19 22.63 9.07
CA PHE A 118 9.92 21.95 7.99
C PHE A 118 9.63 22.53 6.61
N ILE A 119 8.40 22.99 6.40
CA ILE A 119 7.88 23.58 5.15
C ILE A 119 7.44 25.02 5.42
N PRO A 120 8.35 26.00 5.33
CA PRO A 120 8.06 27.41 5.70
C PRO A 120 6.87 28.01 4.94
N ALA A 121 6.61 27.56 3.70
CA ALA A 121 5.49 28.01 2.88
C ALA A 121 4.11 27.76 3.53
N LEU A 122 4.01 26.85 4.50
CA LEU A 122 2.76 26.59 5.24
C LEU A 122 2.46 27.65 6.32
N ALA A 123 3.46 28.45 6.72
CA ALA A 123 3.28 29.48 7.74
C ALA A 123 2.37 30.64 7.31
N LYS A 124 2.11 30.77 5.99
CA LYS A 124 1.20 31.81 5.47
C LYS A 124 -0.28 31.59 5.80
N TYR A 125 -0.66 30.33 6.10
CA TYR A 125 -2.05 30.03 6.44
C TYR A 125 -2.37 30.45 7.87
N LYS A 126 -3.57 31.03 8.07
CA LYS A 126 -4.04 31.47 9.38
C LYS A 126 -4.08 30.34 10.41
N ASP A 127 -4.51 29.15 9.94
CA ASP A 127 -4.63 27.97 10.80
C ASP A 127 -3.39 27.07 10.68
N THR A 128 -2.88 26.63 11.83
CA THR A 128 -1.66 25.81 11.89
C THR A 128 -1.91 24.41 11.35
N ILE A 129 -1.23 24.03 10.27
CA ILE A 129 -1.20 22.67 9.76
C ILE A 129 -0.16 21.87 10.55
N ARG A 130 -0.58 20.75 11.15
CA ARG A 130 0.28 19.82 11.90
C ARG A 130 0.53 18.55 11.14
N ILE A 131 1.52 17.75 11.55
CA ILE A 131 1.83 16.44 10.94
C ILE A 131 0.59 15.54 10.86
N LYS A 132 -0.22 15.48 11.94
CA LYS A 132 -1.47 14.70 11.94
C LYS A 132 -2.42 15.09 10.82
N HIS A 133 -2.55 16.39 10.51
CA HIS A 133 -3.45 16.86 9.47
C HIS A 133 -3.04 16.38 8.07
N LEU A 134 -1.74 16.26 7.83
CA LEU A 134 -1.20 15.70 6.57
C LEU A 134 -1.45 14.20 6.48
N ILE A 135 -1.13 13.44 7.54
CA ILE A 135 -1.29 11.97 7.57
C ILE A 135 -2.75 11.58 7.41
N TYR A 136 -3.66 12.26 8.10
CA TYR A 136 -5.08 11.92 8.14
C TYR A 136 -5.93 12.61 7.06
N ASN A 137 -5.31 13.37 6.14
CA ASN A 137 -6.03 14.10 5.07
C ASN A 137 -7.08 15.08 5.60
N THR A 138 -6.74 15.82 6.63
CA THR A 138 -7.58 16.84 7.27
C THR A 138 -6.94 18.23 7.26
N SER A 139 -5.96 18.47 6.40
CA SER A 139 -5.16 19.71 6.37
C SER A 139 -5.89 20.92 5.79
N GLY A 140 -6.89 20.70 4.95
CA GLY A 140 -7.54 21.78 4.18
C GLY A 140 -6.75 22.26 2.96
N ILE A 141 -5.57 21.68 2.67
CA ILE A 141 -4.81 21.97 1.46
C ILE A 141 -5.59 21.44 0.25
N THR A 142 -5.78 22.28 -0.76
CA THR A 142 -6.38 21.84 -2.02
C THR A 142 -5.40 21.03 -2.82
N ASP A 143 -5.78 19.78 -3.17
CA ASP A 143 -4.95 18.90 -3.99
C ASP A 143 -4.71 19.50 -5.39
N TYR A 144 -3.49 19.36 -5.91
CA TYR A 144 -3.12 19.84 -7.24
C TYR A 144 -4.05 19.33 -8.35
N TYR A 145 -4.56 18.11 -8.26
CA TYR A 145 -5.53 17.56 -9.22
C TYR A 145 -6.81 18.38 -9.35
N LYS A 146 -7.18 19.12 -8.31
CA LYS A 146 -8.36 19.98 -8.29
C LYS A 146 -8.09 21.38 -8.85
N LEU A 147 -6.85 21.68 -9.17
CA LEU A 147 -6.39 22.98 -9.64
C LEU A 147 -5.95 22.90 -11.11
N PRO A 148 -6.17 23.95 -11.89
CA PRO A 148 -5.62 24.01 -13.24
C PRO A 148 -4.09 24.06 -13.18
N ARG A 149 -3.44 23.40 -14.12
CA ARG A 149 -1.99 23.52 -14.28
C ARG A 149 -1.66 24.88 -14.86
N PRO A 150 -0.65 25.59 -14.32
CA PRO A 150 -0.22 26.90 -14.85
C PRO A 150 0.24 26.88 -16.31
N ASP A 151 0.72 25.74 -16.82
CA ASP A 151 1.15 25.54 -18.21
C ASP A 151 0.00 25.13 -19.16
N GLY A 152 -1.25 25.11 -18.67
CA GLY A 152 -2.44 24.77 -19.45
C GLY A 152 -2.61 23.28 -19.77
N LYS A 153 -1.66 22.42 -19.38
CA LYS A 153 -1.74 20.97 -19.59
C LYS A 153 -2.62 20.30 -18.53
N SER A 154 -3.01 19.05 -18.73
CA SER A 154 -3.67 18.26 -17.69
C SER A 154 -2.67 17.56 -16.77
N TRP A 155 -3.18 17.03 -15.66
CA TRP A 155 -2.42 16.26 -14.68
C TRP A 155 -2.25 14.76 -15.06
N ILE A 156 -2.42 14.44 -16.32
CA ILE A 156 -2.18 13.07 -16.80
C ILE A 156 -0.68 12.76 -16.74
N THR A 157 -0.31 11.61 -16.18
CA THR A 157 1.10 11.21 -15.95
C THR A 157 1.90 10.98 -17.25
N PHE A 158 1.28 11.12 -18.39
CA PHE A 158 1.90 11.26 -19.70
C PHE A 158 2.77 12.54 -19.79
N ASN A 159 2.32 13.62 -19.15
CA ASN A 159 3.07 14.86 -19.05
C ASN A 159 4.11 14.74 -17.92
N TYR A 160 5.26 15.40 -18.14
CA TYR A 160 6.23 15.51 -17.06
C TYR A 160 5.76 16.54 -16.02
N PHE A 161 5.81 16.14 -14.77
CA PHE A 161 5.73 17.00 -13.58
C PHE A 161 6.27 16.23 -12.37
N ASP A 162 6.94 16.93 -11.47
CA ASP A 162 7.48 16.38 -10.24
C ASP A 162 6.67 16.80 -9.01
N ILE A 163 7.05 16.28 -7.84
CA ILE A 163 6.34 16.61 -6.61
C ILE A 163 6.52 18.07 -6.20
N ASP A 164 7.65 18.71 -6.52
CA ASP A 164 7.88 20.11 -6.20
C ASP A 164 6.95 21.03 -7.00
N TYR A 165 6.68 20.68 -8.26
CA TYR A 165 5.69 21.37 -9.06
C TYR A 165 4.28 21.19 -8.50
N CYS A 166 3.88 19.97 -8.13
CA CYS A 166 2.58 19.70 -7.51
C CYS A 166 2.39 20.48 -6.19
N ILE A 167 3.41 20.47 -5.34
CA ILE A 167 3.43 21.22 -4.08
C ILE A 167 3.29 22.71 -4.34
N ARG A 168 4.07 23.28 -5.26
CA ARG A 168 4.00 24.72 -5.60
C ARG A 168 2.60 25.11 -6.07
N VAL A 169 1.98 24.32 -6.95
CA VAL A 169 0.62 24.59 -7.44
C VAL A 169 -0.40 24.54 -6.32
N SER A 170 -0.37 23.52 -5.47
CA SER A 170 -1.28 23.44 -4.32
C SER A 170 -1.05 24.58 -3.32
N LEU A 171 0.20 24.91 -3.02
CA LEU A 171 0.55 25.96 -2.09
C LEU A 171 0.50 27.37 -2.72
N SER A 172 0.18 27.54 -4.01
CA SER A 172 -0.11 28.88 -4.57
C SER A 172 -1.42 29.47 -4.06
N GLN A 173 -2.31 28.63 -3.50
CA GLN A 173 -3.58 29.11 -2.93
C GLN A 173 -3.34 29.96 -1.68
N ASN A 174 -4.04 31.08 -1.56
CA ASN A 174 -3.89 32.03 -0.43
C ASN A 174 -4.59 31.57 0.85
N SER A 175 -5.53 30.64 0.75
CA SER A 175 -6.29 30.10 1.88
C SER A 175 -6.44 28.59 1.76
N LEU A 176 -6.68 27.93 2.89
CA LEU A 176 -7.12 26.54 2.93
C LEU A 176 -8.57 26.43 2.44
N ALA A 177 -8.93 25.30 1.85
CA ALA A 177 -10.30 25.00 1.43
C ALA A 177 -11.26 24.84 2.63
N PHE A 178 -10.71 24.47 3.80
CA PHE A 178 -11.40 24.36 5.08
C PHE A 178 -10.37 24.40 6.20
N LYS A 179 -10.83 24.70 7.41
CA LYS A 179 -9.96 24.69 8.60
C LYS A 179 -9.49 23.26 8.90
N PRO A 180 -8.20 23.06 9.26
CA PRO A 180 -7.71 21.74 9.66
C PRO A 180 -8.61 21.08 10.70
N GLU A 181 -8.88 19.79 10.52
CA GLU A 181 -9.79 18.92 11.31
C GLU A 181 -11.30 19.13 11.08
N ASP A 182 -11.73 20.16 10.34
CA ASP A 182 -13.18 20.37 10.10
C ASP A 182 -13.80 19.29 9.21
N LYS A 183 -13.01 18.74 8.28
CA LYS A 183 -13.44 17.60 7.46
C LYS A 183 -12.25 16.80 6.91
N TRP A 184 -12.55 15.61 6.45
CA TRP A 184 -11.65 14.79 5.66
C TRP A 184 -11.78 15.15 4.17
N ASP A 185 -10.64 15.36 3.51
CA ASP A 185 -10.57 15.53 2.05
C ASP A 185 -9.26 14.91 1.53
N TYR A 186 -9.36 13.89 0.69
CA TYR A 186 -8.20 13.19 0.16
C TYR A 186 -7.29 14.14 -0.61
N CYS A 187 -6.01 14.16 -0.23
CA CYS A 187 -5.03 15.09 -0.79
C CYS A 187 -3.67 14.41 -0.93
N ASN A 188 -3.22 14.23 -2.17
CA ASN A 188 -1.90 13.63 -2.45
C ASN A 188 -0.77 14.55 -2.01
N VAL A 189 -0.94 15.87 -2.11
CA VAL A 189 0.07 16.84 -1.68
C VAL A 189 0.40 16.71 -0.21
N ASN A 190 -0.53 16.29 0.64
CA ASN A 190 -0.23 16.01 2.04
C ASN A 190 0.91 15.00 2.17
N TYR A 191 0.86 13.92 1.40
CA TYR A 191 1.89 12.88 1.43
C TYR A 191 3.17 13.28 0.71
N MET A 192 3.11 14.15 -0.30
CA MET A 192 4.30 14.76 -0.90
C MET A 192 5.01 15.70 0.11
N LEU A 193 4.27 16.47 0.91
CA LEU A 193 4.83 17.30 1.98
C LEU A 193 5.48 16.42 3.07
N LEU A 194 4.87 15.28 3.42
CA LEU A 194 5.47 14.34 4.36
C LEU A 194 6.82 13.80 3.86
N THR A 195 6.98 13.55 2.55
CA THR A 195 8.31 13.14 2.02
C THR A 195 9.35 14.23 2.19
N LYS A 196 8.99 15.51 1.93
CA LYS A 196 9.89 16.64 2.15
C LYS A 196 10.29 16.80 3.62
N ILE A 197 9.39 16.48 4.53
CA ILE A 197 9.68 16.46 5.98
C ILE A 197 10.66 15.34 6.31
N VAL A 198 10.48 14.13 5.73
CA VAL A 198 11.45 13.03 5.88
C VAL A 198 12.82 13.44 5.36
N GLU A 199 12.89 14.02 4.16
CA GLU A 199 14.15 14.49 3.55
C GLU A 199 14.85 15.54 4.44
N LYS A 200 14.10 16.51 4.95
CA LYS A 200 14.62 17.57 5.82
C LYS A 200 15.19 17.03 7.13
N LEU A 201 14.52 16.06 7.75
CA LEU A 201 14.91 15.51 9.05
C LEU A 201 16.01 14.46 8.96
N SER A 202 16.07 13.72 7.84
CA SER A 202 17.05 12.65 7.65
C SER A 202 18.33 13.11 6.95
N GLY A 203 18.28 14.22 6.21
CA GLY A 203 19.37 14.66 5.35
C GLY A 203 19.58 13.78 4.11
N GLN A 204 18.64 12.91 3.78
CA GLN A 204 18.70 11.96 2.66
C GLN A 204 17.50 12.17 1.73
N SER A 205 17.60 11.70 0.46
CA SER A 205 16.42 11.59 -0.38
C SER A 205 15.40 10.63 0.22
N PHE A 206 14.11 10.85 -0.05
CA PHE A 206 13.05 9.96 0.43
C PHE A 206 13.24 8.52 -0.05
N SER A 207 13.68 8.32 -1.30
CA SER A 207 13.98 7.00 -1.85
C SER A 207 15.09 6.29 -1.08
N THR A 208 16.19 6.99 -0.78
CA THR A 208 17.29 6.46 0.02
C THR A 208 16.85 6.11 1.45
N PHE A 209 16.07 6.98 2.09
CA PHE A 209 15.54 6.72 3.42
C PHE A 209 14.67 5.47 3.45
N CYS A 210 13.69 5.36 2.54
CA CYS A 210 12.81 4.18 2.47
C CYS A 210 13.61 2.90 2.18
N ARG A 211 14.55 2.94 1.25
CA ARG A 211 15.40 1.79 0.94
C ARG A 211 16.16 1.30 2.16
N GLN A 212 16.87 2.19 2.86
CA GLN A 212 17.74 1.81 3.97
C GLN A 212 16.98 1.48 5.26
N ARG A 213 15.88 2.17 5.50
CA ARG A 213 15.19 2.10 6.78
C ARG A 213 13.96 1.19 6.78
N ILE A 214 13.38 0.90 5.59
CA ILE A 214 12.16 0.10 5.46
C ILE A 214 12.43 -1.13 4.59
N PHE A 215 12.79 -0.95 3.31
CA PHE A 215 12.79 -2.05 2.36
C PHE A 215 13.89 -3.06 2.61
N GLN A 216 15.14 -2.63 2.78
CA GLN A 216 16.28 -3.52 3.04
C GLN A 216 16.13 -4.30 4.37
N PRO A 217 15.80 -3.66 5.51
CA PRO A 217 15.61 -4.40 6.77
C PRO A 217 14.49 -5.43 6.73
N LEU A 218 13.48 -5.23 5.89
CA LEU A 218 12.37 -6.17 5.69
C LEU A 218 12.68 -7.24 4.64
N GLY A 219 13.78 -7.11 3.88
CA GLY A 219 14.09 -8.01 2.77
C GLY A 219 13.21 -7.77 1.53
N MET A 220 12.63 -6.58 1.37
CA MET A 220 11.83 -6.18 0.20
C MET A 220 12.76 -5.69 -0.92
N THR A 221 13.50 -6.64 -1.52
CA THR A 221 14.61 -6.35 -2.46
C THR A 221 14.15 -5.87 -3.83
N ASN A 222 12.87 -6.03 -4.17
CA ASN A 222 12.29 -5.59 -5.43
C ASN A 222 11.34 -4.39 -5.24
N THR A 223 11.52 -3.65 -4.13
CA THR A 223 10.72 -2.48 -3.81
C THR A 223 11.60 -1.24 -3.75
N LEU A 224 11.15 -0.18 -4.41
CA LEU A 224 11.82 1.12 -4.43
C LEU A 224 10.82 2.27 -4.54
N VAL A 225 11.26 3.48 -4.19
CA VAL A 225 10.56 4.72 -4.55
C VAL A 225 11.11 5.19 -5.88
N ASN A 226 10.26 5.28 -6.90
CA ASN A 226 10.64 5.75 -8.23
C ASN A 226 10.57 7.29 -8.25
N ASP A 227 11.66 7.93 -7.84
CA ASP A 227 11.86 9.39 -7.83
C ASP A 227 12.62 9.90 -9.06
N ASP A 228 13.08 8.99 -9.93
CA ASP A 228 13.75 9.28 -11.19
C ASP A 228 13.09 8.49 -12.35
N VAL A 229 12.57 9.21 -13.36
CA VAL A 229 11.94 8.58 -14.52
C VAL A 229 12.92 7.85 -15.42
N THR A 230 14.23 8.11 -15.28
CA THR A 230 15.29 7.47 -16.06
C THR A 230 15.80 6.17 -15.45
N GLU A 231 15.34 5.84 -14.21
CA GLU A 231 15.77 4.64 -13.50
C GLU A 231 15.28 3.37 -14.19
N ILE A 232 16.22 2.44 -14.43
CA ILE A 232 15.90 1.11 -14.96
C ILE A 232 15.42 0.23 -13.81
N ILE A 233 14.13 -0.13 -13.83
CA ILE A 233 13.52 -0.99 -12.83
C ILE A 233 13.33 -2.38 -13.44
N PRO A 234 14.08 -3.40 -12.98
CA PRO A 234 13.95 -4.76 -13.49
C PRO A 234 12.52 -5.29 -13.36
N ASN A 235 12.05 -6.03 -14.37
CA ASN A 235 10.72 -6.64 -14.42
C ASN A 235 9.55 -5.64 -14.31
N ARG A 236 9.78 -4.34 -14.56
CA ARG A 236 8.72 -3.32 -14.53
C ARG A 236 7.67 -3.61 -15.59
N VAL A 237 6.42 -3.62 -15.18
CA VAL A 237 5.30 -3.77 -16.11
C VAL A 237 5.03 -2.47 -16.88
N THR A 238 4.54 -2.58 -18.09
CA THR A 238 4.06 -1.45 -18.88
C THR A 238 2.60 -1.20 -18.53
N PRO A 239 2.20 0.04 -18.18
CA PRO A 239 0.82 0.38 -17.87
C PRO A 239 -0.05 0.47 -19.12
N TYR A 240 -1.30 0.01 -19.03
CA TYR A 240 -2.28 0.03 -20.13
C TYR A 240 -3.65 0.50 -19.65
N ASN A 241 -4.39 1.15 -20.55
CA ASN A 241 -5.80 1.47 -20.36
C ASN A 241 -6.63 0.77 -21.44
N LYS A 242 -7.88 0.44 -21.10
CA LYS A 242 -8.82 -0.02 -22.11
C LYS A 242 -9.13 1.13 -23.06
N ARG A 243 -9.18 0.87 -24.36
CA ARG A 243 -9.51 1.87 -25.38
C ARG A 243 -10.99 2.23 -25.31
N THR A 244 -11.33 3.24 -24.54
CA THR A 244 -12.67 3.78 -24.37
C THR A 244 -12.76 5.21 -24.93
N ALA A 245 -13.96 5.69 -25.20
CA ALA A 245 -14.19 7.09 -25.64
C ALA A 245 -13.64 8.09 -24.61
N GLU A 246 -13.70 7.75 -23.31
CA GLU A 246 -13.17 8.59 -22.23
C GLU A 246 -11.65 8.76 -22.33
N TYR A 247 -10.90 7.64 -22.44
CA TYR A 247 -9.44 7.69 -22.57
C TYR A 247 -9.02 8.36 -23.91
N ILE A 248 -9.71 8.07 -25.01
CA ILE A 248 -9.45 8.75 -26.29
C ILE A 248 -9.63 10.28 -26.14
N THR A 249 -10.69 10.71 -25.46
CA THR A 249 -10.94 12.13 -25.20
C THR A 249 -9.87 12.76 -24.30
N ALA A 250 -9.45 12.04 -23.26
CA ALA A 250 -8.38 12.50 -22.38
C ALA A 250 -7.06 12.72 -23.15
N TYR A 251 -6.66 11.76 -23.97
CA TYR A 251 -5.45 11.89 -24.80
C TYR A 251 -5.56 13.02 -25.84
N LYS A 252 -6.77 13.18 -26.47
CA LYS A 252 -7.00 14.24 -27.44
C LYS A 252 -6.84 15.63 -26.80
N LYS A 253 -7.26 15.83 -25.57
CA LYS A 253 -7.06 17.09 -24.82
C LYS A 253 -5.57 17.44 -24.66
N GLU A 254 -4.70 16.43 -24.64
CA GLU A 254 -3.24 16.62 -24.61
C GLU A 254 -2.60 16.76 -26.00
N GLY A 255 -3.39 16.93 -27.05
CA GLY A 255 -2.90 17.01 -28.43
C GLY A 255 -2.49 15.68 -29.04
N ILE A 256 -2.80 14.55 -28.39
CA ILE A 256 -2.42 13.22 -28.83
C ILE A 256 -3.57 12.63 -29.65
N THR A 257 -3.32 12.37 -30.94
CA THR A 257 -4.27 11.67 -31.81
C THR A 257 -4.04 10.18 -31.74
N ILE A 258 -5.02 9.45 -31.22
CA ILE A 258 -4.95 7.98 -31.17
C ILE A 258 -5.39 7.42 -32.52
N LYS A 259 -4.47 6.78 -33.24
CA LYS A 259 -4.71 6.10 -34.51
C LYS A 259 -4.89 4.58 -34.33
N SER A 260 -4.43 4.01 -33.21
CA SER A 260 -4.57 2.59 -32.91
C SER A 260 -6.04 2.18 -32.84
N THR A 261 -6.36 1.00 -33.40
CA THR A 261 -7.67 0.35 -33.32
C THR A 261 -7.70 -0.79 -32.30
N GLY A 262 -6.57 -1.09 -31.66
CA GLY A 262 -6.44 -2.18 -30.68
C GLY A 262 -7.29 -1.95 -29.42
N GLU A 263 -7.50 -3.03 -28.68
CA GLU A 263 -8.30 -3.02 -27.43
C GLU A 263 -7.64 -2.18 -26.33
N TRP A 264 -6.32 -2.09 -26.32
CA TRP A 264 -5.52 -1.48 -25.26
C TRP A 264 -4.76 -0.25 -25.76
N LEU A 265 -4.56 0.72 -24.86
CA LEU A 265 -3.74 1.90 -25.06
C LEU A 265 -2.61 1.85 -24.03
N GLN A 266 -1.37 1.91 -24.50
CA GLN A 266 -0.22 2.04 -23.62
C GLN A 266 -0.23 3.43 -22.97
N HIS A 267 0.11 3.49 -21.67
CA HIS A 267 0.20 4.73 -20.93
C HIS A 267 1.62 4.94 -20.37
N PRO A 268 2.51 5.63 -21.08
CA PRO A 268 3.83 5.96 -20.57
C PRO A 268 3.72 6.80 -19.29
N ARG A 269 4.53 6.45 -18.28
CA ARG A 269 4.58 7.16 -17.03
C ARG A 269 5.81 8.04 -16.99
N ASN A 270 5.65 9.33 -17.26
CA ASN A 270 6.73 10.32 -17.38
C ASN A 270 6.84 11.24 -16.15
N SER A 271 6.11 10.96 -15.08
CA SER A 271 6.03 11.82 -13.91
C SER A 271 6.55 11.09 -12.67
N PRO A 272 7.64 11.59 -12.04
CA PRO A 272 8.17 11.03 -10.79
C PRO A 272 7.42 11.62 -9.58
N HIS A 273 6.12 11.39 -9.46
CA HIS A 273 5.34 11.91 -8.35
C HIS A 273 5.21 10.85 -7.25
N TYR A 274 6.05 10.94 -6.25
CA TYR A 274 6.16 10.01 -5.14
C TYR A 274 5.57 10.60 -3.83
N GLY A 275 5.55 9.78 -2.79
CA GLY A 275 4.94 10.11 -1.49
C GLY A 275 3.47 9.72 -1.42
N GLY A 276 2.61 10.35 -2.22
CA GLY A 276 1.23 9.92 -2.40
C GLY A 276 1.07 8.69 -3.30
N SER A 277 2.10 8.36 -4.09
CA SER A 277 2.21 7.33 -5.11
C SER A 277 3.69 6.94 -5.28
N GLY A 278 4.08 6.31 -6.38
CA GLY A 278 5.45 6.20 -6.86
C GLY A 278 6.32 5.15 -6.17
N VAL A 279 5.80 4.31 -5.29
CA VAL A 279 6.49 3.09 -4.87
C VAL A 279 6.23 2.02 -5.91
N VAL A 280 7.29 1.41 -6.42
CA VAL A 280 7.24 0.23 -7.29
C VAL A 280 7.58 -1.00 -6.48
N SER A 281 6.78 -2.06 -6.61
CA SER A 281 6.94 -3.28 -5.81
C SER A 281 6.39 -4.52 -6.51
N THR A 282 6.59 -5.68 -5.90
CA THR A 282 6.07 -6.98 -6.34
C THR A 282 5.05 -7.53 -5.33
N VAL A 283 4.22 -8.49 -5.74
CA VAL A 283 3.34 -9.17 -4.77
C VAL A 283 4.14 -9.86 -3.67
N ASN A 284 5.31 -10.43 -3.96
CA ASN A 284 6.14 -11.10 -2.97
C ASN A 284 6.61 -10.13 -1.87
N ASP A 285 7.04 -8.93 -2.25
CA ASP A 285 7.48 -7.92 -1.29
C ASP A 285 6.29 -7.36 -0.48
N LEU A 286 5.11 -7.20 -1.11
CA LEU A 286 3.90 -6.80 -0.38
C LEU A 286 3.40 -7.87 0.59
N LEU A 287 3.59 -9.16 0.30
CA LEU A 287 3.35 -10.23 1.26
C LEU A 287 4.35 -10.16 2.41
N THR A 288 5.62 -9.82 2.15
CA THR A 288 6.64 -9.58 3.18
C THR A 288 6.27 -8.39 4.06
N TRP A 289 5.83 -7.27 3.47
CA TRP A 289 5.29 -6.12 4.18
C TRP A 289 4.11 -6.51 5.08
N SER A 290 3.15 -7.28 4.55
CA SER A 290 1.98 -7.73 5.30
C SER A 290 2.33 -8.70 6.42
N ARG A 291 3.27 -9.63 6.18
CA ARG A 291 3.79 -10.56 7.20
C ARG A 291 4.34 -9.82 8.41
N ASN A 292 5.02 -8.70 8.18
CA ASN A 292 5.57 -7.92 9.27
C ASN A 292 4.47 -7.37 10.20
N PHE A 293 3.31 -6.99 9.68
CA PHE A 293 2.16 -6.60 10.50
C PHE A 293 1.59 -7.75 11.35
N PHE A 294 1.79 -9.00 10.94
CA PHE A 294 1.36 -10.16 11.71
C PHE A 294 2.40 -10.61 12.74
N THR A 295 3.69 -10.44 12.44
CA THR A 295 4.79 -10.93 13.28
C THR A 295 5.43 -9.84 14.14
N GLN A 296 5.28 -8.60 13.78
CA GLN A 296 5.81 -7.40 14.46
C GLN A 296 7.33 -7.44 14.73
N LYS A 297 8.09 -8.09 13.84
CA LYS A 297 9.53 -8.28 14.02
C LYS A 297 10.35 -7.03 13.74
N TRP A 298 9.91 -6.20 12.81
CA TRP A 298 10.57 -4.96 12.46
C TRP A 298 9.72 -3.77 12.93
N GLY A 299 10.32 -2.73 13.47
CA GLY A 299 9.67 -1.51 13.93
C GLY A 299 9.19 -1.56 15.39
N GLY A 300 8.95 -2.74 15.96
CA GLY A 300 8.48 -2.90 17.34
C GLY A 300 7.03 -2.43 17.58
N GLN A 301 6.52 -2.62 18.79
CA GLN A 301 5.12 -2.34 19.15
C GLN A 301 4.71 -0.88 18.85
N ALA A 302 5.55 0.10 19.22
CA ALA A 302 5.26 1.53 19.01
C ALA A 302 5.02 1.88 17.52
N PHE A 303 5.70 1.20 16.59
CA PHE A 303 5.47 1.36 15.16
C PHE A 303 4.07 0.89 14.76
N TYR A 304 3.65 -0.28 15.26
CA TYR A 304 2.31 -0.81 14.95
C TYR A 304 1.20 0.01 15.57
N ASP A 305 1.39 0.50 16.80
CA ASP A 305 0.44 1.37 17.46
C ASP A 305 0.24 2.66 16.66
N LEU A 306 1.31 3.28 16.16
CA LEU A 306 1.23 4.45 15.29
C LEU A 306 0.56 4.13 13.95
N MET A 307 0.97 3.05 13.27
CA MET A 307 0.40 2.67 11.97
C MET A 307 -1.10 2.37 12.07
N HIS A 308 -1.61 1.99 13.24
CA HIS A 308 -3.02 1.71 13.49
C HIS A 308 -3.74 2.80 14.28
N ALA A 309 -3.05 3.89 14.65
CA ALA A 309 -3.67 5.01 15.34
C ALA A 309 -4.68 5.72 14.44
N THR A 310 -5.94 5.67 14.83
CA THR A 310 -7.03 6.36 14.14
C THR A 310 -7.28 7.73 14.77
N PRO A 311 -7.60 8.75 13.99
CA PRO A 311 -7.97 10.06 14.54
C PRO A 311 -9.37 10.03 15.16
N HIS A 312 -9.58 10.94 16.11
CA HIS A 312 -10.90 11.27 16.64
C HIS A 312 -11.26 12.71 16.23
N PHE A 313 -11.70 12.89 15.00
CA PHE A 313 -12.15 14.19 14.51
C PHE A 313 -13.67 14.28 14.51
N LYS A 314 -14.21 15.46 14.90
CA LYS A 314 -15.68 15.69 14.95
C LYS A 314 -16.38 15.40 13.62
N ASN A 315 -15.71 15.65 12.50
CA ASN A 315 -16.24 15.53 11.14
C ASN A 315 -15.26 14.75 10.22
N GLY A 316 -14.37 13.93 10.79
CA GLY A 316 -13.37 13.15 10.06
C GLY A 316 -13.85 11.74 9.74
N ARG A 317 -13.05 11.04 8.94
CA ARG A 317 -13.18 9.58 8.79
C ARG A 317 -12.38 8.92 9.90
N ASP A 318 -13.06 8.49 10.97
CA ASP A 318 -12.44 7.83 12.12
C ASP A 318 -11.81 6.48 11.79
N ASN A 319 -12.05 5.97 10.58
CA ASN A 319 -11.53 4.70 10.10
C ASN A 319 -10.25 4.85 9.27
N GLN A 320 -9.58 6.00 9.30
CA GLN A 320 -8.29 6.17 8.62
C GLN A 320 -7.13 6.28 9.60
N ALA A 321 -5.98 5.73 9.21
CA ALA A 321 -4.72 5.79 9.93
C ALA A 321 -3.57 6.18 9.00
N PHE A 322 -2.38 5.79 9.32
CA PHE A 322 -1.15 6.06 8.58
C PHE A 322 -1.12 5.39 7.20
N GLY A 323 -1.76 6.02 6.20
CA GLY A 323 -1.87 5.46 4.86
C GLY A 323 -2.68 4.17 4.79
N LEU A 324 -3.60 3.98 5.73
CA LEU A 324 -4.44 2.80 5.89
C LEU A 324 -5.89 3.23 6.15
N TYR A 325 -6.85 2.41 5.77
CA TYR A 325 -8.22 2.51 6.24
C TYR A 325 -8.68 1.19 6.85
N PHE A 326 -9.55 1.29 7.85
CA PHE A 326 -10.13 0.19 8.57
C PHE A 326 -11.56 -0.03 8.12
N GLY A 327 -11.98 -1.26 8.11
CA GLY A 327 -13.34 -1.61 7.74
C GLY A 327 -13.71 -3.02 8.18
N GLN A 328 -14.91 -3.40 7.78
CA GLN A 328 -15.37 -4.76 7.93
C GLN A 328 -15.85 -5.32 6.59
N TYR A 329 -15.44 -6.53 6.28
CA TYR A 329 -15.91 -7.29 5.14
C TYR A 329 -16.57 -8.57 5.63
N LYS A 330 -17.89 -8.67 5.47
CA LYS A 330 -18.67 -9.82 5.95
C LYS A 330 -18.35 -10.16 7.42
N ASN A 331 -18.42 -9.16 8.29
CA ASN A 331 -18.13 -9.21 9.74
C ASN A 331 -16.68 -9.61 10.09
N ARG A 332 -15.72 -9.39 9.18
CA ARG A 332 -14.30 -9.59 9.45
C ARG A 332 -13.59 -8.25 9.41
N PRO A 333 -12.89 -7.87 10.48
CA PRO A 333 -12.13 -6.64 10.49
C PRO A 333 -10.97 -6.73 9.50
N PHE A 334 -10.78 -5.65 8.76
CA PHE A 334 -9.65 -5.53 7.84
C PHE A 334 -8.98 -4.17 7.94
N VAL A 335 -7.74 -4.14 7.50
CA VAL A 335 -6.94 -2.94 7.22
C VAL A 335 -6.50 -3.00 5.77
N ALA A 336 -6.73 -1.93 5.00
CA ALA A 336 -6.44 -1.93 3.57
C ALA A 336 -6.01 -0.57 3.06
N TRP A 337 -5.48 -0.55 1.84
CA TRP A 337 -5.46 0.59 0.95
C TRP A 337 -5.50 0.10 -0.49
N ASP A 338 -6.21 0.84 -1.32
CA ASP A 338 -6.26 0.64 -2.76
C ASP A 338 -5.44 1.71 -3.49
N GLY A 339 -5.09 1.42 -4.72
CA GLY A 339 -4.39 2.34 -5.59
C GLY A 339 -4.97 2.32 -6.99
N GLY A 340 -5.11 3.49 -7.58
CA GLY A 340 -5.56 3.66 -8.96
C GLY A 340 -4.87 4.85 -9.61
N ASP A 341 -4.47 4.66 -10.85
CA ASP A 341 -3.96 5.68 -11.74
C ASP A 341 -4.14 5.21 -13.19
N PHE A 342 -3.78 6.03 -14.17
CA PHE A 342 -3.75 5.62 -15.55
C PHE A 342 -2.87 4.36 -15.73
N GLY A 343 -3.48 3.28 -16.21
CA GLY A 343 -2.81 2.00 -16.42
C GLY A 343 -2.44 1.23 -15.15
N ILE A 344 -2.96 1.61 -13.98
CA ILE A 344 -2.62 0.98 -12.71
C ILE A 344 -3.88 0.75 -11.89
N SER A 345 -4.00 -0.45 -11.31
CA SER A 345 -4.98 -0.78 -10.29
C SER A 345 -4.35 -1.73 -9.29
N THR A 346 -4.38 -1.38 -8.01
CA THR A 346 -3.75 -2.15 -6.95
C THR A 346 -4.62 -2.25 -5.71
N GLN A 347 -4.50 -3.36 -4.98
CA GLN A 347 -5.16 -3.57 -3.70
C GLN A 347 -4.25 -4.35 -2.76
N LEU A 348 -4.12 -3.85 -1.54
CA LEU A 348 -3.55 -4.59 -0.42
C LEU A 348 -4.53 -4.58 0.74
N ILE A 349 -5.05 -5.74 1.11
CA ILE A 349 -5.98 -5.93 2.22
C ILE A 349 -5.45 -6.96 3.21
N ARG A 350 -5.55 -6.68 4.50
CA ARG A 350 -5.14 -7.53 5.61
C ARG A 350 -6.31 -7.76 6.55
N PHE A 351 -6.71 -9.00 6.73
CA PHE A 351 -7.69 -9.44 7.71
C PHE A 351 -6.94 -9.76 9.01
N THR A 352 -7.00 -8.87 9.97
CA THR A 352 -6.11 -8.86 11.13
C THR A 352 -6.40 -9.99 12.11
N ASP A 353 -7.67 -10.36 12.30
CA ASP A 353 -8.13 -11.44 13.19
C ASP A 353 -7.70 -12.84 12.69
N LYS A 354 -7.52 -13.01 11.38
CA LYS A 354 -7.14 -14.27 10.73
C LYS A 354 -5.70 -14.29 10.25
N GLN A 355 -4.99 -13.16 10.37
CA GLN A 355 -3.65 -12.97 9.82
C GLN A 355 -3.55 -13.34 8.34
N VAL A 356 -4.56 -12.97 7.55
CA VAL A 356 -4.60 -13.20 6.10
C VAL A 356 -4.41 -11.89 5.39
N ALA A 357 -3.51 -11.86 4.40
CA ALA A 357 -3.41 -10.73 3.48
C ALA A 357 -3.58 -11.19 2.04
N ILE A 358 -4.19 -10.31 1.24
CA ILE A 358 -4.38 -10.48 -0.20
C ILE A 358 -3.80 -9.25 -0.87
N ALA A 359 -2.87 -9.45 -1.79
CA ALA A 359 -2.35 -8.43 -2.69
C ALA A 359 -2.79 -8.74 -4.12
N VAL A 360 -3.37 -7.76 -4.80
CA VAL A 360 -3.71 -7.83 -6.22
C VAL A 360 -3.14 -6.59 -6.89
N LEU A 361 -2.24 -6.80 -7.86
CA LEU A 361 -1.59 -5.74 -8.61
C LEU A 361 -1.92 -5.92 -10.10
N SER A 362 -2.21 -4.83 -10.80
CA SER A 362 -2.53 -4.86 -12.23
C SER A 362 -1.89 -3.69 -12.98
N ASN A 363 -1.43 -3.95 -14.19
CA ASN A 363 -1.00 -2.94 -15.14
C ASN A 363 -2.15 -2.46 -16.06
N LEU A 364 -3.39 -2.53 -15.57
CA LEU A 364 -4.60 -2.07 -16.23
C LEU A 364 -5.37 -1.07 -15.36
N GLY A 365 -5.68 0.11 -15.90
CA GLY A 365 -6.29 1.22 -15.17
C GLY A 365 -7.80 1.11 -14.90
N THR A 366 -8.42 -0.07 -15.00
CA THR A 366 -9.88 -0.23 -14.84
C THR A 366 -10.39 -0.27 -13.41
N GLY A 367 -9.50 -0.24 -12.39
CA GLY A 367 -9.90 -0.30 -10.99
C GLY A 367 -10.39 -1.66 -10.49
N GLU A 368 -10.14 -2.74 -11.22
CA GLU A 368 -10.66 -4.06 -10.88
C GLU A 368 -9.93 -4.77 -9.72
N ALA A 369 -8.72 -4.32 -9.32
CA ALA A 369 -7.91 -5.00 -8.30
C ALA A 369 -8.66 -5.17 -6.98
N TYR A 370 -9.38 -4.14 -6.55
CA TYR A 370 -10.17 -4.18 -5.31
C TYR A 370 -11.33 -5.18 -5.39
N LYS A 371 -12.03 -5.24 -6.55
CA LYS A 371 -13.12 -6.22 -6.77
C LYS A 371 -12.60 -7.65 -6.78
N LYS A 372 -11.45 -7.87 -7.46
CA LYS A 372 -10.79 -9.19 -7.50
C LYS A 372 -10.32 -9.62 -6.10
N ALA A 373 -9.74 -8.72 -5.29
CA ALA A 373 -9.35 -9.02 -3.92
C ALA A 373 -10.54 -9.41 -3.04
N ASN A 374 -11.67 -8.71 -3.15
CA ASN A 374 -12.91 -9.05 -2.44
C ASN A 374 -13.48 -10.42 -2.87
N ALA A 375 -13.46 -10.71 -4.17
CA ALA A 375 -13.88 -12.03 -4.68
C ALA A 375 -12.97 -13.17 -4.18
N ILE A 376 -11.66 -12.92 -4.09
CA ILE A 376 -10.71 -13.87 -3.46
C ILE A 376 -11.07 -14.05 -1.98
N ALA A 377 -11.35 -12.96 -1.24
CA ALA A 377 -11.76 -13.05 0.17
C ALA A 377 -13.01 -13.91 0.33
N ASP A 378 -14.00 -13.81 -0.57
CA ASP A 378 -15.19 -14.66 -0.58
C ASP A 378 -14.87 -16.15 -0.74
N ILE A 379 -13.92 -16.47 -1.61
CA ILE A 379 -13.44 -17.86 -1.79
C ILE A 379 -12.78 -18.34 -0.50
N LEU A 380 -11.89 -17.53 0.10
CA LEU A 380 -11.17 -17.89 1.32
C LEU A 380 -12.11 -18.04 2.55
N ILE A 381 -13.19 -17.26 2.61
CA ILE A 381 -14.24 -17.43 3.64
C ILE A 381 -14.93 -18.80 3.49
N LYS A 382 -15.28 -19.19 2.27
CA LYS A 382 -15.90 -20.50 2.01
C LYS A 382 -14.97 -21.68 2.31
N GLU A 383 -13.66 -21.47 2.21
CA GLU A 383 -12.63 -22.45 2.56
C GLU A 383 -12.29 -22.48 4.07
N GLY A 384 -12.89 -21.60 4.89
CA GLY A 384 -12.56 -21.49 6.32
C GLY A 384 -11.15 -20.96 6.61
N ILE A 385 -10.52 -20.35 5.61
CA ILE A 385 -9.19 -19.71 5.75
C ILE A 385 -9.33 -18.31 6.35
N LEU A 386 -10.40 -17.60 5.96
CA LEU A 386 -10.86 -16.32 6.51
C LEU A 386 -12.03 -16.50 7.43
#